data_0da649e99a082150fe6c050438097166
#
_entry.id   0da649e99a082150fe6c050438097166
#
_cell.length_a   1.000
_cell.length_b   1.000
_cell.length_c   1.000
_cell.angle_alpha   90.00
_cell.angle_beta   90.00
_cell.angle_gamma   90.00
#
_symmetry.space_group_name_H-M   'P 1'
#
loop_
_entity.id
_entity.type
_entity.pdbx_description
1 polymer ?
#
loop_
_entity_poly.entity_id
_entity_poly.type
_entity_poly.pdbx_seq_one_letter_code
_entity_poly.pdbx_strand_id
1 'polypeptide(L)'
;MNILEYENYQEKISHGNPLFPYITYLCSIPLDFSYVPIHWHDEMEIIYIKKGHGIITVDFTQYQVSAGTLALIIPGQLHSIEQYENESMEYENIIFHPQILLSKQTDTCSTDYFSPLMDGTLTVPVLYQPGDPYYGEISACVDANDEISKTNPPAYQLFIKSQLFMLFYTLFNKCSSRNAQKKDYKSLEKMKLILKFVENNYMEKITIEDVAKEVSLSQSHFMKYFKNTMGTSFIDYLNEYRLTMASRLLISSDSSVLDIAAEVGFDNLSYFNRSFKKRFQQTPREYRKRYAQP
;
A
#
# COMPACT_ATOMS: atom_id res chain seq x y z
N MET A 1 -10.04 -10.43 -1.11
CA MET A 1 -10.07 -8.97 -0.89
C MET A 1 -10.65 -8.33 -2.15
N ASN A 2 -11.65 -7.48 -2.02
CA ASN A 2 -12.28 -6.86 -3.19
C ASN A 2 -11.55 -5.54 -3.49
N ILE A 3 -11.33 -5.19 -4.76
CA ILE A 3 -10.69 -3.93 -5.18
C ILE A 3 -11.38 -2.68 -4.59
N LEU A 4 -12.64 -2.82 -4.15
CA LEU A 4 -13.42 -1.79 -3.47
C LEU A 4 -12.88 -1.40 -2.09
N GLU A 5 -12.00 -2.22 -1.50
CA GLU A 5 -11.46 -2.00 -0.15
C GLU A 5 -10.31 -0.98 -0.13
N TYR A 6 -9.66 -0.72 -1.28
CA TYR A 6 -8.65 0.34 -1.42
C TYR A 6 -9.31 1.67 -1.80
N GLU A 7 -10.08 2.26 -0.89
CA GLU A 7 -10.84 3.47 -1.19
C GLU A 7 -10.02 4.76 -1.13
N ASN A 8 -8.91 4.77 -0.39
CA ASN A 8 -8.15 5.99 -0.10
C ASN A 8 -6.64 5.72 -0.12
N TYR A 9 -5.82 6.76 -0.37
CA TYR A 9 -4.35 6.69 -0.22
C TYR A 9 -3.90 6.48 1.22
N GLN A 10 -4.64 7.02 2.18
CA GLN A 10 -4.60 6.56 3.56
C GLN A 10 -5.68 5.51 3.70
N GLU A 11 -5.29 4.26 3.79
CA GLU A 11 -6.22 3.18 4.01
C GLU A 11 -6.89 3.38 5.39
N LYS A 12 -8.22 3.61 5.37
CA LYS A 12 -9.02 3.79 6.60
C LYS A 12 -9.71 2.51 7.04
N ILE A 13 -9.39 1.40 6.39
CA ILE A 13 -9.98 0.10 6.72
C ILE A 13 -9.40 -0.35 8.06
N SER A 14 -10.26 -0.64 9.02
CA SER A 14 -9.83 -1.28 10.26
C SER A 14 -9.53 -2.75 9.99
N HIS A 15 -8.25 -3.09 9.88
CA HIS A 15 -7.81 -4.45 9.65
C HIS A 15 -7.94 -5.29 10.93
N GLY A 16 -8.84 -6.29 10.89
CA GLY A 16 -9.02 -7.24 11.97
C GLY A 16 -9.95 -6.80 13.10
N ASN A 17 -9.91 -7.55 14.19
CA ASN A 17 -10.70 -7.26 15.39
C ASN A 17 -10.06 -6.07 16.15
N PRO A 18 -10.81 -5.03 16.56
CA PRO A 18 -10.26 -3.90 17.32
C PRO A 18 -9.53 -4.29 18.61
N LEU A 19 -9.87 -5.42 19.21
CA LEU A 19 -9.19 -5.95 20.40
C LEU A 19 -7.93 -6.74 20.07
N PHE A 20 -7.79 -7.18 18.81
CA PHE A 20 -6.61 -7.86 18.29
C PHE A 20 -6.47 -7.52 16.81
N PRO A 21 -5.93 -6.33 16.49
CA PRO A 21 -5.80 -5.83 15.12
C PRO A 21 -4.64 -6.54 14.37
N TYR A 22 -4.91 -7.76 13.94
CA TYR A 22 -4.05 -8.64 13.17
C TYR A 22 -4.93 -9.37 12.16
N ILE A 23 -4.54 -9.38 10.91
CA ILE A 23 -5.26 -10.07 9.85
C ILE A 23 -4.29 -10.52 8.75
N THR A 24 -4.64 -11.61 8.05
CA THR A 24 -3.90 -12.08 6.88
C THR A 24 -4.82 -12.18 5.67
N TYR A 25 -4.29 -11.84 4.49
CA TYR A 25 -4.97 -11.95 3.22
C TYR A 25 -4.08 -12.64 2.20
N LEU A 26 -4.61 -13.65 1.52
CA LEU A 26 -3.98 -14.21 0.34
C LEU A 26 -4.49 -13.46 -0.89
N CYS A 27 -3.58 -12.91 -1.68
CA CYS A 27 -3.85 -12.07 -2.82
C CYS A 27 -3.10 -12.54 -4.06
N SER A 28 -3.66 -12.28 -5.24
CA SER A 28 -3.05 -12.63 -6.51
C SER A 28 -3.10 -11.47 -7.50
N ILE A 29 -1.96 -11.16 -8.13
CA ILE A 29 -1.86 -10.21 -9.24
C ILE A 29 -1.53 -11.03 -10.51
N PRO A 30 -2.27 -10.89 -11.62
CA PRO A 30 -3.39 -9.96 -11.84
C PRO A 30 -4.80 -10.54 -11.61
N LEU A 31 -4.95 -11.68 -10.91
CA LEU A 31 -6.24 -12.40 -10.80
C LEU A 31 -7.27 -11.65 -9.95
N ASP A 32 -6.87 -11.19 -8.76
CA ASP A 32 -7.77 -10.45 -7.86
C ASP A 32 -7.85 -8.98 -8.27
N PHE A 33 -6.71 -8.40 -8.58
CA PHE A 33 -6.56 -7.02 -9.08
C PHE A 33 -5.30 -6.89 -9.92
N SER A 34 -5.28 -5.92 -10.85
CA SER A 34 -4.15 -5.71 -11.76
C SER A 34 -2.93 -5.08 -11.05
N TYR A 35 -3.14 -4.36 -9.96
CA TYR A 35 -2.12 -3.73 -9.12
C TYR A 35 -2.77 -3.18 -7.85
N VAL A 36 -1.96 -2.99 -6.80
CA VAL A 36 -2.32 -2.22 -5.60
C VAL A 36 -1.77 -0.80 -5.78
N PRO A 37 -2.64 0.23 -5.86
CA PRO A 37 -2.18 1.61 -6.02
C PRO A 37 -1.28 2.03 -4.86
N ILE A 38 -0.49 3.10 -5.08
CA ILE A 38 0.31 3.68 -4.01
C ILE A 38 -0.61 4.18 -2.89
N HIS A 39 -0.33 3.76 -1.67
CA HIS A 39 -1.10 4.10 -0.47
C HIS A 39 -0.22 4.02 0.77
N TRP A 40 -0.77 4.38 1.91
CA TRP A 40 -0.16 4.19 3.24
C TRP A 40 -1.23 3.96 4.29
N HIS A 41 -0.85 3.38 5.40
CA HIS A 41 -1.70 3.15 6.57
C HIS A 41 -0.88 3.24 7.86
N ASP A 42 -1.54 3.21 9.00
CA ASP A 42 -0.92 3.30 10.32
C ASP A 42 -0.54 1.92 10.89
N GLU A 43 -0.80 0.85 10.15
CA GLU A 43 -0.43 -0.52 10.47
C GLU A 43 0.99 -0.84 9.97
N MET A 44 1.57 -1.88 10.54
CA MET A 44 2.70 -2.61 9.95
C MET A 44 2.17 -3.66 8.98
N GLU A 45 2.85 -3.86 7.88
CA GLU A 45 2.50 -4.88 6.89
C GLU A 45 3.73 -5.71 6.54
N ILE A 46 3.53 -7.03 6.47
CA ILE A 46 4.50 -7.95 5.89
C ILE A 46 3.88 -8.53 4.63
N ILE A 47 4.51 -8.28 3.49
CA ILE A 47 4.12 -8.84 2.19
C ILE A 47 5.01 -10.05 1.93
N TYR A 48 4.44 -11.24 1.96
CA TYR A 48 5.16 -12.49 1.75
C TYR A 48 4.83 -13.10 0.38
N ILE A 49 5.77 -13.09 -0.53
CA ILE A 49 5.58 -13.63 -1.88
C ILE A 49 5.58 -15.16 -1.81
N LYS A 50 4.44 -15.77 -2.07
CA LYS A 50 4.28 -17.23 -2.05
C LYS A 50 4.66 -17.86 -3.39
N LYS A 51 4.30 -17.21 -4.53
CA LYS A 51 4.62 -17.71 -5.89
C LYS A 51 4.81 -16.56 -6.87
N GLY A 52 5.58 -16.82 -7.92
CA GLY A 52 5.76 -15.90 -9.04
C GLY A 52 6.68 -14.74 -8.76
N HIS A 53 6.50 -13.66 -9.53
CA HIS A 53 7.32 -12.46 -9.50
C HIS A 53 6.45 -11.21 -9.57
N GLY A 54 6.91 -10.12 -8.95
CA GLY A 54 6.23 -8.84 -8.95
C GLY A 54 7.16 -7.69 -8.66
N ILE A 55 6.58 -6.50 -8.53
CA ILE A 55 7.27 -5.28 -8.11
C ILE A 55 6.57 -4.76 -6.85
N ILE A 56 7.35 -4.48 -5.82
CA ILE A 56 6.89 -3.72 -4.65
C ILE A 56 7.65 -2.40 -4.66
N THR A 57 6.92 -1.29 -4.56
CA THR A 57 7.52 0.03 -4.38
C THR A 57 7.33 0.48 -2.95
N VAL A 58 8.41 0.90 -2.28
CA VAL A 58 8.34 1.44 -0.91
C VAL A 58 9.09 2.77 -0.87
N ASP A 59 8.43 3.82 -0.42
CA ASP A 59 8.98 5.18 -0.37
C ASP A 59 9.70 5.55 -1.69
N PHE A 60 9.05 5.27 -2.84
CA PHE A 60 9.52 5.52 -4.22
C PHE A 60 10.70 4.66 -4.69
N THR A 61 11.17 3.72 -3.89
CA THR A 61 12.18 2.74 -4.32
C THR A 61 11.48 1.48 -4.81
N GLN A 62 11.74 1.09 -6.05
CA GLN A 62 11.19 -0.14 -6.63
C GLN A 62 12.07 -1.34 -6.30
N TYR A 63 11.43 -2.43 -5.94
CA TYR A 63 12.04 -3.71 -5.65
C TYR A 63 11.39 -4.79 -6.50
N GLN A 64 12.18 -5.51 -7.29
CA GLN A 64 11.74 -6.75 -7.91
C GLN A 64 11.72 -7.84 -6.84
N VAL A 65 10.62 -8.56 -6.75
CA VAL A 65 10.40 -9.59 -5.74
C VAL A 65 10.00 -10.92 -6.37
N SER A 66 10.35 -12.00 -5.72
CA SER A 66 10.07 -13.37 -6.16
C SER A 66 9.62 -14.24 -5.01
N ALA A 67 9.17 -15.45 -5.33
CA ALA A 67 8.75 -16.43 -4.31
C ALA A 67 9.78 -16.57 -3.19
N GLY A 68 9.32 -16.50 -1.95
CA GLY A 68 10.12 -16.50 -0.73
C GLY A 68 10.52 -15.09 -0.23
N THR A 69 10.39 -14.03 -1.03
CA THR A 69 10.68 -12.67 -0.56
C THR A 69 9.66 -12.22 0.49
N LEU A 70 10.16 -11.65 1.59
CA LEU A 70 9.39 -10.93 2.60
C LEU A 70 9.70 -9.45 2.50
N ALA A 71 8.67 -8.59 2.39
CA ALA A 71 8.83 -7.15 2.48
C ALA A 71 8.15 -6.64 3.75
N LEU A 72 8.84 -5.82 4.54
CA LEU A 72 8.32 -5.19 5.74
C LEU A 72 8.02 -3.72 5.48
N ILE A 73 6.77 -3.35 5.64
CA ILE A 73 6.27 -1.98 5.53
C ILE A 73 6.01 -1.44 6.94
N ILE A 74 6.63 -0.31 7.24
CA ILE A 74 6.48 0.38 8.53
C ILE A 74 5.33 1.38 8.43
N PRO A 75 4.59 1.67 9.52
CA PRO A 75 3.53 2.66 9.54
C PRO A 75 3.88 3.95 8.81
N GLY A 76 2.98 4.39 7.95
CA GLY A 76 3.14 5.62 7.19
C GLY A 76 4.07 5.54 5.97
N GLN A 77 4.67 4.40 5.64
CA GLN A 77 5.42 4.24 4.40
C GLN A 77 4.48 4.17 3.20
N LEU A 78 4.78 4.96 2.17
CA LEU A 78 4.10 4.86 0.88
C LEU A 78 4.52 3.58 0.18
N HIS A 79 3.56 2.76 -0.23
CA HIS A 79 3.86 1.52 -0.94
C HIS A 79 2.82 1.17 -2.01
N SER A 80 3.25 0.41 -3.01
CA SER A 80 2.40 -0.17 -4.06
C SER A 80 2.88 -1.56 -4.43
N ILE A 81 2.00 -2.37 -5.02
CA ILE A 81 2.33 -3.71 -5.51
C ILE A 81 1.87 -3.81 -6.96
N GLU A 82 2.76 -4.23 -7.84
CA GLU A 82 2.50 -4.24 -9.27
C GLU A 82 2.94 -5.55 -9.91
N GLN A 83 2.32 -5.87 -11.02
CA GLN A 83 2.71 -6.98 -11.88
C GLN A 83 4.11 -6.70 -12.48
N TYR A 84 4.98 -7.71 -12.47
CA TYR A 84 6.23 -7.67 -13.24
C TYR A 84 5.97 -8.20 -14.64
N GLU A 85 6.13 -7.34 -15.65
CA GLU A 85 5.84 -7.66 -17.07
C GLU A 85 4.44 -8.31 -17.24
N ASN A 86 4.40 -9.58 -17.68
CA ASN A 86 3.17 -10.37 -17.83
C ASN A 86 3.13 -11.55 -16.85
N GLU A 87 3.98 -11.55 -15.82
CA GLU A 87 4.02 -12.63 -14.83
C GLU A 87 2.93 -12.46 -13.77
N SER A 88 2.54 -13.56 -13.15
CA SER A 88 1.61 -13.55 -12.02
C SER A 88 2.37 -13.66 -10.71
N MET A 89 1.80 -13.09 -9.67
CA MET A 89 2.32 -13.16 -8.32
C MET A 89 1.19 -13.51 -7.34
N GLU A 90 1.43 -14.50 -6.49
CA GLU A 90 0.59 -14.82 -5.32
C GLU A 90 1.36 -14.40 -4.07
N TYR A 91 0.75 -13.61 -3.23
CA TYR A 91 1.37 -13.10 -2.01
C TYR A 91 0.38 -13.06 -0.85
N GLU A 92 0.90 -13.18 0.34
CA GLU A 92 0.15 -13.02 1.57
C GLU A 92 0.48 -11.66 2.20
N ASN A 93 -0.55 -10.87 2.47
CA ASN A 93 -0.47 -9.67 3.28
C ASN A 93 -0.77 -10.00 4.72
N ILE A 94 0.15 -9.66 5.61
CA ILE A 94 0.01 -9.81 7.07
C ILE A 94 0.02 -8.40 7.63
N ILE A 95 -1.15 -7.92 8.03
CA ILE A 95 -1.36 -6.54 8.49
C ILE A 95 -1.68 -6.54 9.97
N PHE A 96 -0.97 -5.71 10.74
CA PHE A 96 -1.22 -5.58 12.17
C PHE A 96 -0.88 -4.17 12.69
N HIS A 97 -1.71 -3.68 13.59
CA HIS A 97 -1.46 -2.38 14.20
C HIS A 97 -0.36 -2.49 15.26
N PRO A 98 0.63 -1.57 15.30
CA PRO A 98 1.76 -1.62 16.25
C PRO A 98 1.37 -1.74 17.72
N GLN A 99 0.17 -1.26 18.09
CA GLN A 99 -0.34 -1.34 19.47
C GLN A 99 -0.36 -2.76 20.06
N ILE A 100 -0.40 -3.81 19.21
CA ILE A 100 -0.36 -5.19 19.72
C ILE A 100 0.99 -5.57 20.32
N LEU A 101 2.05 -4.82 19.99
CA LEU A 101 3.43 -5.00 20.49
C LEU A 101 3.81 -3.95 21.54
N LEU A 102 3.02 -2.89 21.66
CA LEU A 102 3.30 -1.81 22.61
C LEU A 102 2.61 -2.07 23.95
N SER A 103 3.28 -1.69 25.02
CA SER A 103 2.72 -1.72 26.37
C SER A 103 1.86 -0.49 26.63
N LYS A 104 0.84 -0.63 27.51
CA LYS A 104 0.04 0.52 27.97
C LYS A 104 0.89 1.58 28.69
N GLN A 105 1.92 1.15 29.40
CA GLN A 105 2.93 2.02 29.99
C GLN A 105 4.18 1.98 29.14
N THR A 106 4.81 3.13 28.92
CA THR A 106 6.05 3.24 28.17
C THR A 106 7.14 2.38 28.82
N ASP A 107 7.72 1.48 28.06
CA ASP A 107 8.79 0.59 28.47
C ASP A 107 10.03 0.73 27.57
N THR A 108 11.10 0.06 27.91
CA THR A 108 12.36 0.09 27.13
C THR A 108 12.19 -0.43 25.70
N CYS A 109 11.30 -1.41 25.48
CA CYS A 109 11.05 -1.92 24.13
C CYS A 109 10.44 -0.82 23.25
N SER A 110 9.50 -0.07 23.80
CA SER A 110 8.85 1.05 23.10
C SER A 110 9.84 2.19 22.83
N THR A 111 10.62 2.62 23.84
CA THR A 111 11.50 3.80 23.73
C THR A 111 12.76 3.55 22.90
N ASP A 112 13.36 2.38 23.01
CA ASP A 112 14.67 2.11 22.42
C ASP A 112 14.60 1.44 21.04
N TYR A 113 13.43 0.85 20.68
CA TYR A 113 13.27 0.08 19.44
C TYR A 113 12.07 0.47 18.61
N PHE A 114 10.82 0.34 19.13
CA PHE A 114 9.63 0.54 18.30
C PHE A 114 9.41 2.00 17.92
N SER A 115 9.54 2.95 18.86
CA SER A 115 9.40 4.37 18.54
C SER A 115 10.49 4.84 17.57
N PRO A 116 11.80 4.52 17.78
CA PRO A 116 12.84 4.80 16.82
C PRO A 116 12.66 4.14 15.44
N LEU A 117 12.04 2.95 15.36
CA LEU A 117 11.69 2.33 14.09
C LEU A 117 10.59 3.14 13.37
N MET A 118 9.54 3.52 14.08
CA MET A 118 8.41 4.28 13.53
C MET A 118 8.79 5.71 13.14
N ASP A 119 9.70 6.35 13.87
CA ASP A 119 10.20 7.70 13.53
C ASP A 119 11.41 7.67 12.58
N GLY A 120 11.90 6.46 12.20
CA GLY A 120 12.98 6.23 11.23
C GLY A 120 14.40 6.54 11.72
N THR A 121 14.59 6.80 13.01
CA THR A 121 15.94 6.93 13.60
C THR A 121 16.61 5.57 13.78
N LEU A 122 15.83 4.50 13.88
CA LEU A 122 16.26 3.12 13.73
C LEU A 122 15.69 2.57 12.42
N THR A 123 16.50 1.93 11.61
CA THR A 123 16.09 1.37 10.32
C THR A 123 16.40 -0.11 10.25
N VAL A 124 15.55 -0.85 9.54
CA VAL A 124 15.74 -2.25 9.16
C VAL A 124 15.61 -2.37 7.64
N PRO A 125 16.16 -3.41 7.00
CA PRO A 125 15.93 -3.65 5.58
C PRO A 125 14.44 -3.75 5.24
N VAL A 126 14.07 -3.26 4.07
CA VAL A 126 12.71 -3.43 3.54
C VAL A 126 12.46 -4.88 3.11
N LEU A 127 13.45 -5.51 2.46
CA LEU A 127 13.33 -6.86 1.93
C LEU A 127 14.22 -7.85 2.68
N TYR A 128 13.71 -9.08 2.77
CA TYR A 128 14.40 -10.26 3.24
C TYR A 128 14.17 -11.38 2.24
N GLN A 129 15.25 -11.94 1.69
CA GLN A 129 15.19 -12.93 0.60
C GLN A 129 15.80 -14.27 1.03
N PRO A 130 15.39 -15.39 0.44
CA PRO A 130 16.07 -16.67 0.65
C PRO A 130 17.57 -16.55 0.38
N GLY A 131 18.37 -16.92 1.37
CA GLY A 131 19.84 -16.78 1.32
C GLY A 131 20.39 -15.56 2.06
N ASP A 132 19.56 -14.60 2.43
CA ASP A 132 19.98 -13.50 3.29
C ASP A 132 20.34 -14.01 4.71
N PRO A 133 21.26 -13.37 5.39
CA PRO A 133 21.50 -13.63 6.81
C PRO A 133 20.21 -13.51 7.62
N TYR A 134 19.96 -14.48 8.49
CA TYR A 134 18.78 -14.51 9.39
C TYR A 134 17.42 -14.66 8.70
N TYR A 135 17.37 -14.82 7.37
CA TYR A 135 16.12 -15.05 6.65
C TYR A 135 15.31 -16.21 7.24
N GLY A 136 15.97 -17.35 7.52
CA GLY A 136 15.29 -18.52 8.08
C GLY A 136 14.65 -18.27 9.46
N GLU A 137 15.27 -17.43 10.30
CA GLU A 137 14.68 -17.05 11.59
C GLU A 137 13.46 -16.14 11.41
N ILE A 138 13.53 -15.21 10.45
CA ILE A 138 12.46 -14.26 10.14
C ILE A 138 11.26 -14.99 9.49
N SER A 139 11.52 -15.78 8.45
CA SER A 139 10.47 -16.52 7.73
C SER A 139 9.77 -17.54 8.62
N ALA A 140 10.50 -18.23 9.49
CA ALA A 140 9.91 -19.18 10.45
C ALA A 140 8.87 -18.54 11.38
N CYS A 141 9.10 -17.28 11.82
CA CYS A 141 8.12 -16.56 12.64
C CYS A 141 6.85 -16.25 11.83
N VAL A 142 7.01 -15.88 10.57
CA VAL A 142 5.88 -15.57 9.66
C VAL A 142 5.09 -16.83 9.34
N ASP A 143 5.77 -17.90 8.94
CA ASP A 143 5.16 -19.20 8.63
C ASP A 143 4.41 -19.78 9.86
N ALA A 144 4.97 -19.63 11.06
CA ALA A 144 4.29 -20.07 12.30
C ALA A 144 3.02 -19.29 12.56
N ASN A 145 3.00 -17.97 12.29
CA ASN A 145 1.80 -17.15 12.42
C ASN A 145 0.75 -17.48 11.35
N ASP A 146 1.17 -17.75 10.11
CA ASP A 146 0.27 -18.21 9.05
C ASP A 146 -0.39 -19.55 9.46
N GLU A 147 0.38 -20.52 9.95
CA GLU A 147 -0.14 -21.83 10.33
C GLU A 147 -1.15 -21.74 11.48
N ILE A 148 -0.86 -21.01 12.57
CA ILE A 148 -1.78 -20.89 13.70
C ILE A 148 -3.07 -20.13 13.32
N SER A 149 -2.98 -19.18 12.38
CA SER A 149 -4.11 -18.39 11.90
C SER A 149 -5.12 -19.18 11.09
N LYS A 150 -4.77 -20.37 10.56
CA LYS A 150 -5.69 -21.25 9.83
C LYS A 150 -6.76 -21.86 10.75
N THR A 151 -6.44 -22.08 12.01
CA THR A 151 -7.31 -22.80 12.96
C THR A 151 -7.77 -21.94 14.13
N ASN A 152 -7.06 -20.88 14.46
CA ASN A 152 -7.33 -19.98 15.57
C ASN A 152 -7.66 -20.72 16.90
N PRO A 153 -6.78 -21.61 17.39
CA PRO A 153 -7.03 -22.35 18.61
C PRO A 153 -7.08 -21.39 19.84
N PRO A 154 -7.57 -21.83 21.00
CA PRO A 154 -7.55 -21.01 22.20
C PRO A 154 -6.17 -20.40 22.46
N ALA A 155 -6.14 -19.09 22.77
CA ALA A 155 -4.91 -18.30 23.02
C ALA A 155 -3.98 -18.09 21.81
N TYR A 156 -4.44 -18.30 20.56
CA TYR A 156 -3.65 -18.06 19.36
C TYR A 156 -3.06 -16.64 19.31
N GLN A 157 -3.75 -15.66 19.87
CA GLN A 157 -3.28 -14.26 19.95
C GLN A 157 -1.95 -14.15 20.74
N LEU A 158 -1.78 -14.93 21.80
CA LEU A 158 -0.52 -14.96 22.55
C LEU A 158 0.61 -15.57 21.70
N PHE A 159 0.30 -16.62 20.94
CA PHE A 159 1.26 -17.23 20.02
C PHE A 159 1.70 -16.25 18.93
N ILE A 160 0.75 -15.60 18.24
CA ILE A 160 1.05 -14.59 17.21
C ILE A 160 1.95 -13.48 17.79
N LYS A 161 1.60 -12.93 18.95
CA LYS A 161 2.43 -11.92 19.62
C LYS A 161 3.85 -12.42 19.90
N SER A 162 3.99 -13.66 20.38
CA SER A 162 5.30 -14.23 20.68
C SER A 162 6.18 -14.31 19.43
N GLN A 163 5.61 -14.74 18.29
CA GLN A 163 6.31 -14.83 17.01
C GLN A 163 6.65 -13.43 16.47
N LEU A 164 5.76 -12.46 16.57
CA LEU A 164 6.06 -11.07 16.20
C LEU A 164 7.17 -10.47 17.06
N PHE A 165 7.17 -10.69 18.37
CA PHE A 165 8.27 -10.26 19.24
C PHE A 165 9.58 -10.95 18.88
N MET A 166 9.58 -12.23 18.55
CA MET A 166 10.78 -12.95 18.10
C MET A 166 11.29 -12.40 16.77
N LEU A 167 10.40 -12.14 15.82
CA LEU A 167 10.73 -11.51 14.55
C LEU A 167 11.41 -10.15 14.78
N PHE A 168 10.78 -9.24 15.54
CA PHE A 168 11.35 -7.92 15.82
C PHE A 168 12.63 -8.01 16.65
N TYR A 169 12.78 -8.98 17.55
CA TYR A 169 14.04 -9.23 18.24
C TYR A 169 15.16 -9.54 17.23
N THR A 170 14.90 -10.44 16.28
CA THR A 170 15.89 -10.77 15.23
C THR A 170 16.21 -9.52 14.39
N LEU A 171 15.20 -8.75 13.97
CA LEU A 171 15.38 -7.53 13.19
C LEU A 171 16.22 -6.48 13.94
N PHE A 172 15.89 -6.20 15.18
CA PHE A 172 16.59 -5.18 15.97
C PHE A 172 18.00 -5.61 16.36
N ASN A 173 18.19 -6.87 16.69
CA ASN A 173 19.49 -7.37 17.15
C ASN A 173 20.48 -7.64 15.99
N LYS A 174 19.97 -8.07 14.83
CA LYS A 174 20.79 -8.60 13.72
C LYS A 174 20.79 -7.74 12.47
N CYS A 175 19.69 -7.04 12.18
CA CYS A 175 19.46 -6.39 10.90
C CYS A 175 19.36 -4.87 11.01
N SER A 176 19.22 -4.31 12.21
CA SER A 176 19.00 -2.88 12.38
C SER A 176 20.26 -2.04 12.24
N SER A 177 20.10 -0.83 11.78
CA SER A 177 21.13 0.21 11.82
C SER A 177 20.54 1.51 12.37
N ARG A 178 21.35 2.23 13.19
CA ARG A 178 20.98 3.58 13.62
C ARG A 178 21.55 4.56 12.61
N ASN A 179 20.68 5.19 11.86
CA ASN A 179 21.08 6.18 10.87
C ASN A 179 21.01 7.58 11.48
N ALA A 180 22.15 8.30 11.42
CA ALA A 180 22.21 9.73 11.70
C ALA A 180 21.60 10.59 10.57
N GLN A 181 21.33 10.03 9.40
CA GLN A 181 20.68 10.73 8.29
C GLN A 181 19.17 10.56 8.42
N LYS A 182 18.49 11.63 8.84
CA LYS A 182 17.04 11.72 8.67
C LYS A 182 16.73 11.45 7.20
N LYS A 183 15.96 10.38 6.89
CA LYS A 183 15.28 10.25 5.60
C LYS A 183 14.67 11.61 5.25
N ASP A 184 14.58 11.96 3.97
CA ASP A 184 13.94 13.21 3.54
C ASP A 184 12.42 13.13 3.78
N TYR A 185 12.06 13.11 5.08
CA TYR A 185 10.67 13.12 5.54
C TYR A 185 9.88 14.28 4.94
N LYS A 186 10.55 15.40 4.64
CA LYS A 186 9.88 16.56 4.04
C LYS A 186 9.36 16.25 2.64
N SER A 187 10.10 15.46 1.87
CA SER A 187 9.66 15.04 0.55
C SER A 187 8.49 14.06 0.65
N LEU A 188 8.58 13.08 1.55
CA LEU A 188 7.52 12.10 1.78
C LEU A 188 6.23 12.77 2.27
N GLU A 189 6.32 13.64 3.27
CA GLU A 189 5.17 14.39 3.79
C GLU A 189 4.51 15.28 2.71
N LYS A 190 5.31 15.94 1.87
CA LYS A 190 4.76 16.69 0.74
C LYS A 190 4.00 15.80 -0.22
N MET A 191 4.51 14.60 -0.52
CA MET A 191 3.81 13.67 -1.40
C MET A 191 2.50 13.20 -0.78
N LYS A 192 2.48 12.85 0.50
CA LYS A 192 1.24 12.50 1.21
C LYS A 192 0.21 13.61 1.15
N LEU A 193 0.62 14.88 1.33
CA LEU A 193 -0.27 16.03 1.18
C LEU A 193 -0.84 16.12 -0.25
N ILE A 194 -0.02 15.92 -1.29
CA ILE A 194 -0.47 15.90 -2.69
C ILE A 194 -1.48 14.78 -2.93
N LEU A 195 -1.18 13.57 -2.48
CA LEU A 195 -2.05 12.40 -2.65
C LEU A 195 -3.39 12.63 -1.93
N LYS A 196 -3.35 13.11 -0.69
CA LYS A 196 -4.54 13.46 0.08
C LYS A 196 -5.35 14.59 -0.55
N PHE A 197 -4.69 15.59 -1.14
CA PHE A 197 -5.37 16.64 -1.89
C PHE A 197 -6.12 16.08 -3.10
N VAL A 198 -5.49 15.17 -3.86
CA VAL A 198 -6.16 14.49 -4.99
C VAL A 198 -7.35 13.67 -4.50
N GLU A 199 -7.19 12.87 -3.45
CA GLU A 199 -8.26 12.07 -2.86
C GLU A 199 -9.49 12.92 -2.49
N ASN A 200 -9.27 14.06 -1.86
CA ASN A 200 -10.34 14.92 -1.39
C ASN A 200 -11.02 15.75 -2.50
N ASN A 201 -10.34 15.96 -3.63
CA ASN A 201 -10.77 16.92 -4.64
C ASN A 201 -10.86 16.35 -6.07
N TYR A 202 -10.62 15.04 -6.31
CA TYR A 202 -10.54 14.47 -7.66
C TYR A 202 -11.82 14.67 -8.50
N MET A 203 -12.97 14.79 -7.87
CA MET A 203 -14.25 15.04 -8.52
C MET A 203 -14.31 16.44 -9.13
N GLU A 204 -13.56 17.38 -8.57
CA GLU A 204 -13.55 18.79 -8.95
C GLU A 204 -12.45 19.07 -9.99
N LYS A 205 -12.50 20.28 -10.56
CA LYS A 205 -11.43 20.75 -11.44
C LYS A 205 -10.19 21.10 -10.62
N ILE A 206 -9.16 20.24 -10.68
CA ILE A 206 -7.87 20.48 -10.04
C ILE A 206 -6.91 21.10 -11.05
N THR A 207 -6.29 22.24 -10.69
CA THR A 207 -5.20 22.85 -11.48
C THR A 207 -3.83 22.55 -10.85
N ILE A 208 -2.77 22.65 -11.67
CA ILE A 208 -1.40 22.56 -11.17
C ILE A 208 -1.11 23.60 -10.11
N GLU A 209 -1.72 24.79 -10.23
CA GLU A 209 -1.56 25.89 -9.28
C GLU A 209 -2.13 25.53 -7.91
N ASP A 210 -3.30 24.91 -7.86
CA ASP A 210 -3.96 24.54 -6.60
C ASP A 210 -3.09 23.58 -5.80
N VAL A 211 -2.60 22.50 -6.45
CA VAL A 211 -1.76 21.50 -5.78
C VAL A 211 -0.38 22.05 -5.42
N ALA A 212 0.21 22.87 -6.28
CA ALA A 212 1.50 23.50 -5.98
C ALA A 212 1.44 24.41 -4.75
N LYS A 213 0.33 25.16 -4.57
CA LYS A 213 0.07 25.98 -3.37
C LYS A 213 -0.03 25.12 -2.11
N GLU A 214 -0.74 23.98 -2.17
CA GLU A 214 -0.92 23.07 -1.02
C GLU A 214 0.43 22.64 -0.42
N VAL A 215 1.43 22.39 -1.28
CA VAL A 215 2.76 21.96 -0.84
C VAL A 215 3.82 23.07 -0.83
N SER A 216 3.39 24.33 -0.97
CA SER A 216 4.26 25.52 -0.96
C SER A 216 5.39 25.44 -2.01
N LEU A 217 5.06 24.99 -3.22
CA LEU A 217 5.96 24.95 -4.38
C LEU A 217 5.48 25.88 -5.49
N SER A 218 6.39 26.36 -6.34
CA SER A 218 6.00 26.92 -7.64
C SER A 218 5.49 25.83 -8.57
N GLN A 219 4.63 26.17 -9.54
CA GLN A 219 4.08 25.20 -10.49
C GLN A 219 5.19 24.39 -11.21
N SER A 220 6.26 25.06 -11.67
CA SER A 220 7.38 24.40 -12.34
C SER A 220 8.15 23.44 -11.41
N HIS A 221 8.37 23.84 -10.16
CA HIS A 221 9.00 22.99 -9.14
C HIS A 221 8.11 21.79 -8.79
N PHE A 222 6.80 22.01 -8.62
CA PHE A 222 5.82 20.95 -8.36
C PHE A 222 5.82 19.90 -9.49
N MET A 223 5.68 20.33 -10.75
CA MET A 223 5.68 19.40 -11.89
C MET A 223 6.95 18.56 -11.96
N LYS A 224 8.12 19.19 -11.76
CA LYS A 224 9.41 18.47 -11.74
C LYS A 224 9.51 17.52 -10.56
N TYR A 225 9.15 17.98 -9.37
CA TYR A 225 9.15 17.18 -8.15
C TYR A 225 8.24 15.96 -8.30
N PHE A 226 6.97 16.17 -8.70
CA PHE A 226 6.00 15.10 -8.87
C PHE A 226 6.47 14.07 -9.89
N LYS A 227 6.90 14.51 -11.08
CA LYS A 227 7.39 13.62 -12.13
C LYS A 227 8.62 12.82 -11.71
N ASN A 228 9.58 13.45 -11.03
CA ASN A 228 10.79 12.76 -10.56
C ASN A 228 10.47 11.72 -9.46
N THR A 229 9.47 12.00 -8.63
CA THR A 229 9.10 11.14 -7.50
C THR A 229 8.16 10.00 -7.91
N MET A 230 7.16 10.31 -8.75
CA MET A 230 6.11 9.35 -9.16
C MET A 230 6.37 8.69 -10.53
N GLY A 231 7.41 9.11 -11.26
CA GLY A 231 7.71 8.60 -12.60
C GLY A 231 6.74 9.06 -13.69
N THR A 232 5.63 9.69 -13.33
CA THR A 232 4.56 10.11 -14.24
C THR A 232 4.18 11.58 -14.04
N SER A 233 3.47 12.20 -15.01
CA SER A 233 2.97 13.55 -14.80
C SER A 233 1.80 13.58 -13.81
N PHE A 234 1.61 14.74 -13.13
CA PHE A 234 0.48 14.90 -12.21
C PHE A 234 -0.88 14.72 -12.90
N ILE A 235 -1.02 15.19 -14.13
CA ILE A 235 -2.29 15.06 -14.88
C ILE A 235 -2.57 13.60 -15.27
N ASP A 236 -1.55 12.85 -15.68
CA ASP A 236 -1.70 11.43 -15.97
C ASP A 236 -2.09 10.67 -14.70
N TYR A 237 -1.42 10.95 -13.60
CA TYR A 237 -1.73 10.39 -12.30
C TYR A 237 -3.16 10.69 -11.84
N LEU A 238 -3.61 11.96 -11.91
CA LEU A 238 -4.98 12.36 -11.57
C LEU A 238 -6.01 11.62 -12.44
N ASN A 239 -5.74 11.49 -13.73
CA ASN A 239 -6.63 10.76 -14.63
C ASN A 239 -6.67 9.26 -14.30
N GLU A 240 -5.54 8.62 -13.99
CA GLU A 240 -5.49 7.22 -13.53
C GLU A 240 -6.30 7.02 -12.24
N TYR A 241 -6.17 7.95 -11.30
CA TYR A 241 -6.97 7.91 -10.06
C TYR A 241 -8.46 7.99 -10.37
N ARG A 242 -8.89 8.96 -11.18
CA ARG A 242 -10.29 9.12 -11.62
C ARG A 242 -10.83 7.88 -12.32
N LEU A 243 -10.03 7.27 -13.19
CA LEU A 243 -10.42 6.03 -13.88
C LEU A 243 -10.58 4.86 -12.91
N THR A 244 -9.75 4.78 -11.88
CA THR A 244 -9.88 3.78 -10.82
C THR A 244 -11.17 3.99 -10.02
N MET A 245 -11.51 5.24 -9.66
CA MET A 245 -12.77 5.54 -8.99
C MET A 245 -13.97 5.24 -9.88
N ALA A 246 -13.89 5.58 -11.18
CA ALA A 246 -14.93 5.23 -12.14
C ALA A 246 -15.17 3.71 -12.27
N SER A 247 -14.10 2.92 -12.26
CA SER A 247 -14.22 1.45 -12.34
C SER A 247 -14.98 0.86 -11.15
N ARG A 248 -14.84 1.45 -9.97
CA ARG A 248 -15.57 1.09 -8.75
C ARG A 248 -17.05 1.46 -8.86
N LEU A 249 -17.35 2.70 -9.26
CA LEU A 249 -18.75 3.15 -9.48
C LEU A 249 -19.47 2.34 -10.54
N LEU A 250 -18.77 1.90 -11.58
CA LEU A 250 -19.35 1.02 -12.60
C LEU A 250 -19.82 -0.33 -12.04
N ILE A 251 -19.20 -0.84 -10.98
CA ILE A 251 -19.54 -2.11 -10.34
C ILE A 251 -20.59 -1.91 -9.23
N SER A 252 -20.48 -0.82 -8.47
CA SER A 252 -21.28 -0.60 -7.25
C SER A 252 -22.54 0.22 -7.46
N SER A 253 -22.77 0.79 -8.65
CA SER A 253 -23.96 1.63 -8.94
C SER A 253 -24.56 1.36 -10.29
N ASP A 254 -25.85 1.73 -10.43
CA ASP A 254 -26.61 1.71 -11.69
C ASP A 254 -26.51 3.02 -12.47
N SER A 255 -25.70 3.98 -12.01
CA SER A 255 -25.52 5.29 -12.65
C SER A 255 -25.05 5.13 -14.11
N SER A 256 -25.48 6.04 -14.99
CA SER A 256 -25.06 5.96 -16.39
C SER A 256 -23.53 6.18 -16.52
N VAL A 257 -22.94 5.66 -17.61
CA VAL A 257 -21.52 5.91 -17.90
C VAL A 257 -21.20 7.39 -18.02
N LEU A 258 -22.15 8.20 -18.49
CA LEU A 258 -22.03 9.65 -18.58
C LEU A 258 -21.99 10.29 -17.20
N ASP A 259 -22.90 9.89 -16.31
CA ASP A 259 -22.97 10.42 -14.95
C ASP A 259 -21.71 10.05 -14.15
N ILE A 260 -21.27 8.79 -14.25
CA ILE A 260 -20.02 8.34 -13.61
C ILE A 260 -18.81 9.13 -14.12
N ALA A 261 -18.70 9.34 -15.45
CA ALA A 261 -17.59 10.12 -15.99
C ALA A 261 -17.57 11.55 -15.42
N ALA A 262 -18.75 12.19 -15.34
CA ALA A 262 -18.88 13.53 -14.75
C ALA A 262 -18.59 13.52 -13.24
N GLU A 263 -19.12 12.55 -12.49
CA GLU A 263 -18.93 12.40 -11.05
C GLU A 263 -17.46 12.27 -10.67
N VAL A 264 -16.67 11.51 -11.45
CA VAL A 264 -15.24 11.37 -11.19
C VAL A 264 -14.37 12.49 -11.80
N GLY A 265 -14.97 13.56 -12.29
CA GLY A 265 -14.29 14.79 -12.73
C GLY A 265 -13.79 14.78 -14.19
N PHE A 266 -14.37 13.96 -15.08
CA PHE A 266 -14.11 14.06 -16.53
C PHE A 266 -15.12 14.97 -17.21
N ASP A 267 -14.66 16.08 -17.77
CA ASP A 267 -15.51 17.01 -18.55
C ASP A 267 -15.86 16.49 -19.95
N ASN A 268 -15.15 15.47 -20.46
CA ASN A 268 -15.30 14.95 -21.82
C ASN A 268 -15.48 13.44 -21.84
N LEU A 269 -16.70 12.98 -22.11
CA LEU A 269 -17.05 11.56 -22.18
C LEU A 269 -16.22 10.78 -23.22
N SER A 270 -15.90 11.38 -24.36
CA SER A 270 -15.12 10.71 -25.41
C SER A 270 -13.67 10.48 -24.96
N TYR A 271 -13.10 11.45 -24.23
CA TYR A 271 -11.78 11.31 -23.63
C TYR A 271 -11.81 10.25 -22.51
N PHE A 272 -12.80 10.29 -21.63
CA PHE A 272 -13.00 9.27 -20.60
C PHE A 272 -13.07 7.86 -21.20
N ASN A 273 -13.93 7.62 -22.18
CA ASN A 273 -14.09 6.30 -22.79
C ASN A 273 -12.78 5.77 -23.40
N ARG A 274 -12.02 6.63 -24.11
CA ARG A 274 -10.71 6.26 -24.67
C ARG A 274 -9.69 5.93 -23.57
N SER A 275 -9.60 6.76 -22.55
CA SER A 275 -8.68 6.58 -21.42
C SER A 275 -9.03 5.31 -20.64
N PHE A 276 -10.32 5.08 -20.37
CA PHE A 276 -10.80 3.88 -19.69
C PHE A 276 -10.48 2.61 -20.49
N LYS A 277 -10.77 2.60 -21.79
CA LYS A 277 -10.44 1.46 -22.66
C LYS A 277 -8.93 1.22 -22.77
N LYS A 278 -8.12 2.29 -22.82
CA LYS A 278 -6.65 2.18 -22.80
C LYS A 278 -6.17 1.52 -21.50
N ARG A 279 -6.75 1.90 -20.35
CA ARG A 279 -6.34 1.43 -19.02
C ARG A 279 -6.79 0.01 -18.72
N PHE A 280 -8.07 -0.30 -18.95
CA PHE A 280 -8.70 -1.57 -18.56
C PHE A 280 -8.87 -2.56 -19.73
N GLN A 281 -8.41 -2.21 -20.95
CA GLN A 281 -8.56 -2.99 -22.18
C GLN A 281 -10.03 -3.33 -22.54
N GLN A 282 -10.98 -2.67 -21.90
CA GLN A 282 -12.42 -2.84 -22.06
C GLN A 282 -13.10 -1.46 -22.01
N THR A 283 -14.23 -1.33 -22.70
CA THR A 283 -15.08 -0.13 -22.53
C THR A 283 -15.74 -0.13 -21.15
N PRO A 284 -16.16 1.03 -20.60
CA PRO A 284 -16.88 1.09 -19.34
C PRO A 284 -18.11 0.19 -19.29
N ARG A 285 -18.85 0.06 -20.40
CA ARG A 285 -20.04 -0.82 -20.50
C ARG A 285 -19.68 -2.30 -20.43
N GLU A 286 -18.62 -2.72 -21.15
CA GLU A 286 -18.10 -4.09 -21.10
C GLU A 286 -17.57 -4.43 -19.72
N TYR A 287 -16.87 -3.49 -19.08
CA TYR A 287 -16.36 -3.62 -17.74
C TYR A 287 -17.48 -3.84 -16.72
N ARG A 288 -18.54 -3.00 -16.74
CA ARG A 288 -19.73 -3.18 -15.91
C ARG A 288 -20.37 -4.55 -16.14
N LYS A 289 -20.63 -4.92 -17.40
CA LYS A 289 -21.26 -6.22 -17.73
C LYS A 289 -20.46 -7.42 -17.20
N ARG A 290 -19.16 -7.30 -17.11
CA ARG A 290 -18.29 -8.39 -16.68
C ARG A 290 -18.18 -8.52 -15.16
N TYR A 291 -18.17 -7.40 -14.44
CA TYR A 291 -17.82 -7.37 -13.02
C TYR A 291 -18.96 -6.93 -12.09
N ALA A 292 -20.01 -6.24 -12.56
CA ALA A 292 -21.18 -6.00 -11.72
C ALA A 292 -21.88 -7.34 -11.47
N GLN A 293 -22.05 -7.67 -10.20
CA GLN A 293 -22.83 -8.81 -9.79
C GLN A 293 -24.32 -8.52 -10.06
N PRO A 294 -25.13 -9.50 -10.50
CA PRO A 294 -26.57 -9.31 -10.71
C PRO A 294 -27.32 -9.07 -9.41
#